data_97894feaae00fa93b6efe5e6a1f30d54
#
_entry.id   97894feaae00fa93b6efe5e6a1f30d54
#
_cell.length_a   1.000
_cell.length_b   1.000
_cell.length_c   1.000
_cell.angle_alpha   90.00
_cell.angle_beta   90.00
_cell.angle_gamma   90.00
#
_symmetry.space_group_name_H-M   'P 1'
#
loop_
_entity.id
_entity.type
_entity.pdbx_description
1 polymer ?
#
loop_
_entity_poly.entity_id
_entity_poly.type
_entity_poly.pdbx_seq_one_letter_code
_entity_poly.pdbx_strand_id
1 'polypeptide(L)'
;MSSIRPTADAGGEAGAPRVSAAVVRRSAAVLALVALAALIPFLGPPTALRGTGEATPPGVGGIALLRTVLFAAVCVSAGELFVTWLARRVPDAPLQDAPRSWAPAAAAAGFVAALGLASVVATGNLVPRSLSDMDIGGLYQTRDGALALLEVNAFVVMGLCALSRRPGNQVWPLAAVAVAEALRAHPTTEQSPLIGSGLTLVHVTCAALWAGGLLYVLRTLHRWRNTAPGEGVALLGLYARVAAVLLAAITATGVGSTLRRMPPGTVLDQLTTTAYGRTLLAKVLLVAAVAALALWARHRLHRAPDPLTAYSPARAEVLVLGVVVAVSAVLTAVPVPIRW
;
A
#
# COMPACT_ATOMS: atom_id res chain seq x y z
N MET A 1 -54.31 -56.57 -23.06
CA MET A 1 -54.20 -56.02 -21.67
C MET A 1 -52.79 -55.54 -21.49
N SER A 2 -52.57 -54.22 -21.67
CA SER A 2 -51.25 -53.58 -21.62
C SER A 2 -51.12 -52.85 -20.26
N SER A 3 -50.15 -53.26 -19.46
CA SER A 3 -49.89 -52.74 -18.13
C SER A 3 -49.00 -51.50 -18.22
N ILE A 4 -49.53 -50.35 -17.89
CA ILE A 4 -48.78 -49.09 -17.75
C ILE A 4 -48.18 -49.02 -16.34
N ARG A 5 -46.83 -49.03 -16.25
CA ARG A 5 -46.11 -48.71 -15.00
C ARG A 5 -45.96 -47.20 -14.86
N PRO A 6 -46.26 -46.62 -13.68
CA PRO A 6 -45.93 -45.21 -13.42
C PRO A 6 -44.43 -45.05 -13.14
N THR A 7 -43.81 -44.15 -13.86
CA THR A 7 -42.43 -43.66 -13.59
C THR A 7 -42.51 -42.73 -12.37
N ALA A 8 -41.79 -43.09 -11.30
CA ALA A 8 -41.59 -42.25 -10.15
C ALA A 8 -40.66 -41.07 -10.52
N ASP A 9 -41.17 -39.86 -10.44
CA ASP A 9 -40.39 -38.61 -10.49
C ASP A 9 -39.42 -38.57 -9.30
N ALA A 10 -38.15 -38.74 -9.58
CA ALA A 10 -37.10 -38.44 -8.63
C ALA A 10 -36.88 -36.90 -8.58
N GLY A 11 -37.59 -36.27 -7.64
CA GLY A 11 -37.37 -34.86 -7.28
C GLY A 11 -35.92 -34.67 -6.81
N GLY A 12 -35.08 -34.17 -7.72
CA GLY A 12 -33.73 -33.73 -7.38
C GLY A 12 -33.79 -32.50 -6.50
N GLU A 13 -33.64 -32.67 -5.18
CA GLU A 13 -33.31 -31.54 -4.28
C GLU A 13 -32.01 -30.90 -4.78
N ALA A 14 -32.15 -29.71 -5.33
CA ALA A 14 -31.00 -28.83 -5.66
C ALA A 14 -30.34 -28.46 -4.33
N GLY A 15 -29.34 -29.27 -3.94
CA GLY A 15 -28.51 -29.01 -2.77
C GLY A 15 -27.82 -27.65 -2.89
N ALA A 16 -28.12 -26.73 -2.00
CA ALA A 16 -27.45 -25.45 -1.92
C ALA A 16 -25.89 -25.65 -1.92
N PRO A 17 -25.11 -24.87 -2.67
CA PRO A 17 -23.68 -25.06 -2.77
C PRO A 17 -23.03 -24.92 -1.38
N ARG A 18 -22.54 -26.05 -0.85
CA ARG A 18 -21.80 -26.07 0.43
C ARG A 18 -20.50 -25.29 0.23
N VAL A 19 -20.46 -24.07 0.77
CA VAL A 19 -19.22 -23.27 0.81
C VAL A 19 -18.16 -24.08 1.55
N SER A 20 -17.05 -24.39 0.88
CA SER A 20 -15.98 -25.20 1.46
C SER A 20 -15.40 -24.50 2.71
N ALA A 21 -15.21 -25.24 3.81
CA ALA A 21 -14.61 -24.72 5.05
C ALA A 21 -13.23 -24.05 4.83
N ALA A 22 -12.54 -24.43 3.77
CA ALA A 22 -11.29 -23.78 3.35
C ALA A 22 -11.52 -22.37 2.79
N VAL A 23 -12.60 -22.14 2.06
CA VAL A 23 -12.98 -20.81 1.54
C VAL A 23 -13.37 -19.90 2.70
N VAL A 24 -14.19 -20.39 3.64
CA VAL A 24 -14.61 -19.61 4.83
C VAL A 24 -13.39 -19.22 5.67
N ARG A 25 -12.48 -20.14 5.95
CA ARG A 25 -11.24 -19.84 6.71
C ARG A 25 -10.36 -18.82 5.99
N ARG A 26 -10.24 -18.90 4.66
CA ARG A 26 -9.45 -17.92 3.86
C ARG A 26 -10.09 -16.54 3.91
N SER A 27 -11.41 -16.45 3.74
CA SER A 27 -12.16 -15.18 3.82
C SER A 27 -12.06 -14.57 5.21
N ALA A 28 -12.19 -15.37 6.28
CA ALA A 28 -12.05 -14.91 7.65
C ALA A 28 -10.63 -14.38 7.94
N ALA A 29 -9.58 -15.06 7.45
CA ALA A 29 -8.21 -14.59 7.60
C ALA A 29 -7.96 -13.27 6.86
N VAL A 30 -8.48 -13.11 5.65
CA VAL A 30 -8.38 -11.86 4.89
C VAL A 30 -9.14 -10.74 5.60
N LEU A 31 -10.36 -10.99 6.08
CA LEU A 31 -11.14 -10.00 6.83
C LEU A 31 -10.44 -9.60 8.14
N ALA A 32 -9.88 -10.56 8.88
CA ALA A 32 -9.12 -10.26 10.10
C ALA A 32 -7.91 -9.37 9.81
N LEU A 33 -7.23 -9.58 8.70
CA LEU A 33 -6.06 -8.78 8.30
C LEU A 33 -6.46 -7.39 7.84
N VAL A 34 -7.53 -7.26 7.07
CA VAL A 34 -8.09 -5.96 6.68
C VAL A 34 -8.53 -5.19 7.93
N ALA A 35 -9.21 -5.86 8.87
CA ALA A 35 -9.60 -5.26 10.14
C ALA A 35 -8.37 -4.81 10.96
N LEU A 36 -7.33 -5.64 11.04
CA LEU A 36 -6.09 -5.29 11.74
C LEU A 36 -5.40 -4.09 11.08
N ALA A 37 -5.29 -4.09 9.75
CA ALA A 37 -4.72 -2.96 9.00
C ALA A 37 -5.54 -1.66 9.18
N ALA A 38 -6.86 -1.76 9.31
CA ALA A 38 -7.72 -0.63 9.61
C ALA A 38 -7.62 -0.16 11.07
N LEU A 39 -7.34 -1.07 12.02
CA LEU A 39 -7.17 -0.70 13.42
C LEU A 39 -5.84 0.03 13.71
N ILE A 40 -4.78 -0.26 12.96
CA ILE A 40 -3.47 0.39 13.16
C ILE A 40 -3.55 1.92 13.13
N PRO A 41 -4.23 2.57 12.17
CA PRO A 41 -4.40 4.03 12.15
C PRO A 41 -5.08 4.60 13.39
N PHE A 42 -5.98 3.87 14.01
CA PHE A 42 -6.69 4.33 15.22
C PHE A 42 -5.94 4.04 16.51
N LEU A 43 -5.29 2.88 16.63
CA LEU A 43 -4.59 2.45 17.83
C LEU A 43 -3.11 2.88 17.86
N GLY A 44 -2.50 3.05 16.69
CA GLY A 44 -1.09 3.40 16.54
C GLY A 44 -0.74 4.76 17.13
N PRO A 45 -1.40 5.87 16.73
CA PRO A 45 -1.08 7.20 17.23
C PRO A 45 -1.19 7.34 18.74
N PRO A 46 -2.30 6.92 19.41
CA PRO A 46 -2.39 6.98 20.87
C PRO A 46 -1.30 6.13 21.57
N THR A 47 -0.94 4.99 20.97
CA THR A 47 0.11 4.12 21.51
C THR A 47 1.49 4.76 21.38
N ALA A 48 1.78 5.36 20.24
CA ALA A 48 3.05 6.05 20.00
C ALA A 48 3.23 7.27 20.90
N LEU A 49 2.16 8.04 21.13
CA LEU A 49 2.14 9.26 21.94
C LEU A 49 2.17 8.99 23.45
N ARG A 50 1.83 7.79 23.91
CA ARG A 50 1.71 7.49 25.34
C ARG A 50 3.02 7.72 26.08
N GLY A 51 3.00 8.66 27.06
CA GLY A 51 4.16 8.96 27.91
C GLY A 51 5.28 9.74 27.23
N THR A 52 5.03 10.34 26.05
CA THR A 52 6.01 11.23 25.39
C THR A 52 5.87 12.69 25.83
N GLY A 53 4.73 13.07 26.40
CA GLY A 53 4.42 14.48 26.68
C GLY A 53 4.01 15.29 25.44
N GLU A 54 4.01 14.69 24.25
CA GLU A 54 3.61 15.35 23.01
C GLU A 54 2.08 15.48 22.92
N ALA A 55 1.61 16.63 22.40
CA ALA A 55 0.18 16.86 22.21
C ALA A 55 -0.38 15.94 21.10
N THR A 56 -1.55 15.36 21.35
CA THR A 56 -2.25 14.54 20.34
C THR A 56 -2.87 15.46 19.28
N PRO A 57 -2.46 15.34 17.99
CA PRO A 57 -3.09 16.12 16.93
C PRO A 57 -4.58 15.75 16.80
N PRO A 58 -5.47 16.71 16.58
CA PRO A 58 -6.89 16.46 16.42
C PRO A 58 -7.13 15.57 15.19
N GLY A 59 -7.96 14.54 15.34
CA GLY A 59 -8.33 13.65 14.23
C GLY A 59 -7.21 12.75 13.69
N VAL A 60 -6.08 12.60 14.41
CA VAL A 60 -4.90 11.87 13.97
C VAL A 60 -5.22 10.45 13.46
N GLY A 61 -6.14 9.72 14.09
CA GLY A 61 -6.54 8.38 13.65
C GLY A 61 -7.27 8.39 12.31
N GLY A 62 -8.19 9.33 12.10
CA GLY A 62 -8.89 9.51 10.83
C GLY A 62 -7.93 9.92 9.70
N ILE A 63 -7.04 10.87 9.96
CA ILE A 63 -6.00 11.29 9.00
C ILE A 63 -5.08 10.10 8.64
N ALA A 64 -4.63 9.33 9.64
CA ALA A 64 -3.80 8.14 9.41
C ALA A 64 -4.54 7.08 8.59
N LEU A 65 -5.85 6.88 8.81
CA LEU A 65 -6.67 5.97 8.01
C LEU A 65 -6.77 6.43 6.55
N LEU A 66 -7.09 7.69 6.31
CA LEU A 66 -7.17 8.24 4.95
C LEU A 66 -5.82 8.11 4.22
N ARG A 67 -4.70 8.40 4.89
CA ARG A 67 -3.36 8.19 4.33
C ARG A 67 -3.04 6.72 4.07
N THR A 68 -3.51 5.81 4.94
CA THR A 68 -3.37 4.36 4.71
C THR A 68 -4.07 3.94 3.43
N VAL A 69 -5.31 4.39 3.22
CA VAL A 69 -6.10 4.11 2.00
C VAL A 69 -5.42 4.71 0.77
N LEU A 70 -4.96 5.95 0.85
CA LEU A 70 -4.25 6.62 -0.25
C LEU A 70 -2.98 5.85 -0.64
N PHE A 71 -2.11 5.52 0.31
CA PHE A 71 -0.88 4.78 0.04
C PHE A 71 -1.15 3.37 -0.48
N ALA A 72 -2.16 2.68 0.04
CA ALA A 72 -2.58 1.38 -0.48
C ALA A 72 -3.07 1.49 -1.93
N ALA A 73 -3.85 2.52 -2.27
CA ALA A 73 -4.31 2.77 -3.63
C ALA A 73 -3.13 3.01 -4.60
N VAL A 74 -2.15 3.81 -4.18
CA VAL A 74 -0.91 4.04 -4.96
C VAL A 74 -0.14 2.73 -5.14
N CYS A 75 0.03 1.93 -4.07
CA CYS A 75 0.72 0.63 -4.14
C CYS A 75 0.03 -0.33 -5.12
N VAL A 76 -1.29 -0.46 -5.05
CA VAL A 76 -2.06 -1.36 -5.92
C VAL A 76 -1.88 -0.96 -7.39
N SER A 77 -2.06 0.31 -7.72
CA SER A 77 -2.00 0.79 -9.10
C SER A 77 -0.56 0.76 -9.65
N ALA A 78 0.44 1.18 -8.86
CA ALA A 78 1.84 1.14 -9.25
C ALA A 78 2.33 -0.30 -9.42
N GLY A 79 1.95 -1.20 -8.52
CA GLY A 79 2.31 -2.61 -8.59
C GLY A 79 1.75 -3.32 -9.81
N GLU A 80 0.49 -3.03 -10.18
CA GLU A 80 -0.15 -3.57 -11.38
C GLU A 80 0.59 -3.16 -12.65
N LEU A 81 0.87 -1.87 -12.81
CA LEU A 81 1.63 -1.36 -13.97
C LEU A 81 3.03 -1.95 -14.03
N PHE A 82 3.72 -1.97 -12.90
CA PHE A 82 5.10 -2.44 -12.79
C PHE A 82 5.23 -3.93 -13.15
N VAL A 83 4.38 -4.78 -12.57
CA VAL A 83 4.47 -6.22 -12.82
C VAL A 83 3.97 -6.59 -14.22
N THR A 84 2.98 -5.87 -14.74
CA THR A 84 2.57 -6.01 -16.14
C THR A 84 3.74 -5.70 -17.10
N TRP A 85 4.53 -4.67 -16.77
CA TRP A 85 5.75 -4.34 -17.52
C TRP A 85 6.85 -5.41 -17.36
N LEU A 86 7.03 -5.98 -16.16
CA LEU A 86 7.94 -7.10 -15.94
C LEU A 86 7.50 -8.37 -16.68
N ALA A 87 6.22 -8.70 -16.66
CA ALA A 87 5.66 -9.88 -17.30
C ALA A 87 5.90 -9.88 -18.82
N ARG A 88 5.89 -8.71 -19.47
CA ARG A 88 6.24 -8.58 -20.90
C ARG A 88 7.70 -8.91 -21.22
N ARG A 89 8.57 -9.06 -20.22
CA ARG A 89 9.98 -9.45 -20.36
C ARG A 89 10.22 -10.93 -20.09
N VAL A 90 9.19 -11.65 -19.68
CA VAL A 90 9.24 -13.09 -19.50
C VAL A 90 8.84 -13.71 -20.86
N PRO A 91 9.72 -14.51 -21.50
CA PRO A 91 9.37 -15.21 -22.72
C PRO A 91 8.12 -16.09 -22.53
N ASP A 92 7.27 -16.15 -23.54
CA ASP A 92 6.06 -16.99 -23.59
C ASP A 92 5.04 -16.73 -22.46
N ALA A 93 5.16 -15.62 -21.74
CA ALA A 93 4.22 -15.27 -20.66
C ALA A 93 2.79 -15.12 -21.20
N PRO A 94 1.79 -15.79 -20.60
CA PRO A 94 0.39 -15.70 -21.04
C PRO A 94 -0.24 -14.39 -20.54
N LEU A 95 0.08 -13.28 -21.19
CA LEU A 95 -0.38 -11.94 -20.81
C LEU A 95 -1.90 -11.78 -20.88
N GLN A 96 -2.59 -12.56 -21.72
CA GLN A 96 -4.06 -12.63 -21.80
C GLN A 96 -4.69 -13.20 -20.53
N ASP A 97 -3.96 -14.04 -19.78
CA ASP A 97 -4.39 -14.65 -18.52
C ASP A 97 -4.00 -13.82 -17.30
N ALA A 98 -3.80 -12.49 -17.48
CA ALA A 98 -3.52 -11.59 -16.39
C ALA A 98 -4.66 -11.55 -15.36
N PRO A 99 -4.37 -11.32 -14.06
CA PRO A 99 -5.41 -11.12 -13.05
C PRO A 99 -6.28 -9.91 -13.39
N ARG A 100 -7.57 -9.97 -13.00
CA ARG A 100 -8.47 -8.81 -13.15
C ARG A 100 -7.86 -7.57 -12.48
N SER A 101 -7.86 -6.44 -13.18
CA SER A 101 -7.34 -5.19 -12.65
C SER A 101 -8.11 -4.72 -11.41
N TRP A 102 -7.37 -4.28 -10.40
CA TRP A 102 -7.89 -3.58 -9.22
C TRP A 102 -7.68 -2.08 -9.29
N ALA A 103 -6.99 -1.59 -10.32
CA ALA A 103 -6.67 -0.17 -10.47
C ALA A 103 -7.91 0.75 -10.45
N PRO A 104 -9.08 0.42 -11.08
CA PRO A 104 -10.26 1.27 -10.98
C PRO A 104 -10.78 1.40 -9.53
N ALA A 105 -10.82 0.29 -8.79
CA ALA A 105 -11.25 0.30 -7.38
C ALA A 105 -10.24 1.04 -6.50
N ALA A 106 -8.95 0.85 -6.74
CA ALA A 106 -7.88 1.58 -6.06
C ALA A 106 -7.96 3.09 -6.33
N ALA A 107 -8.22 3.49 -7.58
CA ALA A 107 -8.40 4.90 -7.95
C ALA A 107 -9.60 5.51 -7.23
N ALA A 108 -10.74 4.80 -7.16
CA ALA A 108 -11.92 5.27 -6.43
C ALA A 108 -11.66 5.40 -4.92
N ALA A 109 -10.99 4.43 -4.31
CA ALA A 109 -10.61 4.48 -2.89
C ALA A 109 -9.63 5.62 -2.62
N GLY A 110 -8.62 5.78 -3.48
CA GLY A 110 -7.65 6.87 -3.40
C GLY A 110 -8.29 8.26 -3.58
N PHE A 111 -9.26 8.38 -4.49
CA PHE A 111 -10.04 9.61 -4.67
C PHE A 111 -10.79 10.00 -3.38
N VAL A 112 -11.51 9.06 -2.75
CA VAL A 112 -12.22 9.31 -1.50
C VAL A 112 -11.23 9.71 -0.39
N ALA A 113 -10.10 9.03 -0.30
CA ALA A 113 -9.07 9.34 0.68
C ALA A 113 -8.44 10.73 0.44
N ALA A 114 -8.09 11.06 -0.81
CA ALA A 114 -7.54 12.36 -1.18
C ALA A 114 -8.54 13.49 -0.93
N LEU A 115 -9.82 13.28 -1.24
CA LEU A 115 -10.89 14.24 -0.96
C LEU A 115 -11.05 14.50 0.54
N GLY A 116 -11.02 13.42 1.36
CA GLY A 116 -11.03 13.55 2.82
C GLY A 116 -9.81 14.30 3.37
N LEU A 117 -8.61 14.06 2.83
CA LEU A 117 -7.41 14.80 3.20
C LEU A 117 -7.46 16.26 2.75
N ALA A 118 -8.02 16.54 1.56
CA ALA A 118 -8.22 17.90 1.08
C ALA A 118 -9.20 18.68 1.97
N SER A 119 -10.26 18.04 2.49
CA SER A 119 -11.18 18.67 3.45
C SER A 119 -10.49 19.08 4.76
N VAL A 120 -9.54 18.25 5.23
CA VAL A 120 -8.71 18.60 6.41
C VAL A 120 -7.82 19.81 6.13
N VAL A 121 -7.22 19.89 4.94
CA VAL A 121 -6.41 21.06 4.54
C VAL A 121 -7.29 22.31 4.44
N ALA A 122 -8.50 22.21 3.89
CA ALA A 122 -9.45 23.31 3.77
C ALA A 122 -9.92 23.89 5.12
N THR A 123 -9.79 23.12 6.20
CA THR A 123 -10.14 23.56 7.56
C THR A 123 -8.91 23.94 8.40
N GLY A 124 -7.79 24.26 7.76
CA GLY A 124 -6.56 24.63 8.48
C GLY A 124 -5.92 23.47 9.25
N ASN A 125 -5.97 22.25 8.69
CA ASN A 125 -5.50 21.00 9.29
C ASN A 125 -6.31 20.53 10.51
N LEU A 126 -7.57 20.95 10.60
CA LEU A 126 -8.55 20.43 11.54
C LEU A 126 -9.53 19.49 10.83
N VAL A 127 -10.12 18.56 11.56
CA VAL A 127 -11.19 17.73 11.01
C VAL A 127 -12.46 18.58 10.91
N PRO A 128 -13.06 18.76 9.70
CA PRO A 128 -14.26 19.55 9.54
C PRO A 128 -15.44 18.92 10.29
N ARG A 129 -16.22 19.74 10.99
CA ARG A 129 -17.46 19.33 11.65
C ARG A 129 -18.65 19.56 10.75
N SER A 130 -18.55 20.53 9.83
CA SER A 130 -19.56 20.89 8.86
C SER A 130 -18.92 21.35 7.55
N LEU A 131 -19.67 21.39 6.47
CA LEU A 131 -19.20 21.92 5.18
C LEU A 131 -18.90 23.43 5.23
N SER A 132 -19.53 24.15 6.14
CA SER A 132 -19.30 25.59 6.34
C SER A 132 -17.95 25.90 6.98
N ASP A 133 -17.29 24.92 7.60
CA ASP A 133 -15.97 25.11 8.21
C ASP A 133 -14.84 25.10 7.16
N MET A 134 -15.15 24.70 5.92
CA MET A 134 -14.17 24.51 4.87
C MET A 134 -13.97 25.77 4.04
N ASP A 135 -12.75 26.30 4.05
CA ASP A 135 -12.32 27.36 3.14
C ASP A 135 -11.90 26.76 1.80
N ILE A 136 -12.88 26.57 0.91
CA ILE A 136 -12.64 26.03 -0.44
C ILE A 136 -11.80 27.03 -1.27
N GLY A 137 -11.95 28.33 -1.05
CA GLY A 137 -11.14 29.36 -1.69
C GLY A 137 -9.66 29.24 -1.32
N GLY A 138 -9.35 28.97 -0.07
CA GLY A 138 -8.00 28.78 0.42
C GLY A 138 -7.28 27.57 -0.18
N LEU A 139 -8.00 26.54 -0.63
CA LEU A 139 -7.39 25.41 -1.36
C LEU A 139 -6.70 25.85 -2.66
N TYR A 140 -7.21 26.88 -3.33
CA TYR A 140 -6.60 27.38 -4.57
C TYR A 140 -5.47 28.38 -4.32
N GLN A 141 -5.43 28.99 -3.13
CA GLN A 141 -4.50 30.08 -2.79
C GLN A 141 -3.26 29.57 -2.05
N THR A 142 -3.35 28.42 -1.40
CA THR A 142 -2.26 27.86 -0.61
C THR A 142 -1.54 26.75 -1.37
N ARG A 143 -0.23 26.59 -1.12
CA ARG A 143 0.58 25.50 -1.68
C ARG A 143 0.01 24.14 -1.29
N ASP A 144 -0.33 23.94 -0.03
CA ASP A 144 -0.83 22.66 0.47
C ASP A 144 -2.21 22.36 -0.08
N GLY A 145 -3.05 23.36 -0.27
CA GLY A 145 -4.33 23.22 -0.95
C GLY A 145 -4.18 22.85 -2.42
N ALA A 146 -3.28 23.50 -3.16
CA ALA A 146 -3.00 23.16 -4.55
C ALA A 146 -2.48 21.72 -4.70
N LEU A 147 -1.60 21.25 -3.79
CA LEU A 147 -1.12 19.86 -3.77
C LEU A 147 -2.24 18.87 -3.43
N ALA A 148 -3.15 19.22 -2.50
CA ALA A 148 -4.31 18.39 -2.18
C ALA A 148 -5.26 18.27 -3.39
N LEU A 149 -5.54 19.37 -4.09
CA LEU A 149 -6.34 19.36 -5.32
C LEU A 149 -5.67 18.57 -6.45
N LEU A 150 -4.33 18.66 -6.57
CA LEU A 150 -3.58 17.86 -7.54
C LEU A 150 -3.78 16.37 -7.28
N GLU A 151 -3.73 15.90 -6.02
CA GLU A 151 -3.97 14.50 -5.66
C GLU A 151 -5.39 14.05 -5.99
N VAL A 152 -6.40 14.84 -5.62
CA VAL A 152 -7.81 14.53 -5.92
C VAL A 152 -8.00 14.37 -7.43
N ASN A 153 -7.52 15.32 -8.24
CA ASN A 153 -7.64 15.28 -9.70
C ASN A 153 -6.81 14.12 -10.30
N ALA A 154 -5.63 13.85 -9.77
CA ALA A 154 -4.80 12.75 -10.22
C ALA A 154 -5.49 11.39 -10.03
N PHE A 155 -6.20 11.15 -8.92
CA PHE A 155 -6.96 9.92 -8.73
C PHE A 155 -8.16 9.81 -9.69
N VAL A 156 -8.83 10.91 -10.02
CA VAL A 156 -9.88 10.94 -11.07
C VAL A 156 -9.29 10.52 -12.42
N VAL A 157 -8.19 11.18 -12.83
CA VAL A 157 -7.50 10.87 -14.10
C VAL A 157 -7.00 9.43 -14.11
N MET A 158 -6.47 8.94 -12.98
CA MET A 158 -6.01 7.55 -12.83
C MET A 158 -7.17 6.56 -13.06
N GLY A 159 -8.35 6.82 -12.48
CA GLY A 159 -9.56 6.01 -12.71
C GLY A 159 -9.99 6.00 -14.17
N LEU A 160 -10.00 7.17 -14.82
CA LEU A 160 -10.33 7.29 -16.25
C LEU A 160 -9.30 6.53 -17.13
N CYS A 161 -8.00 6.63 -16.81
CA CYS A 161 -6.97 5.87 -17.50
C CYS A 161 -7.12 4.36 -17.29
N ALA A 162 -7.45 3.92 -16.06
CA ALA A 162 -7.65 2.52 -15.72
C ALA A 162 -8.82 1.88 -16.50
N LEU A 163 -9.86 2.64 -16.78
CA LEU A 163 -11.02 2.23 -17.55
C LEU A 163 -10.86 2.42 -19.07
N SER A 164 -9.81 3.11 -19.50
CA SER A 164 -9.55 3.41 -20.89
C SER A 164 -8.89 2.23 -21.63
N ARG A 165 -8.80 2.36 -22.97
CA ARG A 165 -8.04 1.41 -23.82
C ARG A 165 -6.52 1.48 -23.62
N ARG A 166 -6.02 2.47 -22.89
CA ARG A 166 -4.58 2.71 -22.64
C ARG A 166 -4.29 2.77 -21.14
N PRO A 167 -4.46 1.65 -20.39
CA PRO A 167 -4.28 1.64 -18.95
C PRO A 167 -2.86 2.01 -18.51
N GLY A 168 -1.86 1.88 -19.38
CA GLY A 168 -0.49 2.31 -19.10
C GLY A 168 -0.34 3.81 -18.82
N ASN A 169 -1.27 4.64 -19.29
CA ASN A 169 -1.23 6.09 -19.04
C ASN A 169 -1.45 6.47 -17.57
N GLN A 170 -1.87 5.52 -16.72
CA GLN A 170 -1.94 5.71 -15.26
C GLN A 170 -0.59 6.12 -14.64
N VAL A 171 0.52 5.87 -15.31
CA VAL A 171 1.85 6.27 -14.83
C VAL A 171 1.94 7.77 -14.55
N TRP A 172 1.30 8.62 -15.36
CA TRP A 172 1.34 10.07 -15.20
C TRP A 172 0.62 10.57 -13.95
N PRO A 173 -0.66 10.23 -13.72
CA PRO A 173 -1.33 10.63 -12.48
C PRO A 173 -0.71 9.98 -11.25
N LEU A 174 -0.17 8.75 -11.32
CA LEU A 174 0.58 8.16 -10.21
C LEU A 174 1.85 8.96 -9.88
N ALA A 175 2.59 9.40 -10.89
CA ALA A 175 3.75 10.27 -10.69
C ALA A 175 3.32 11.61 -10.05
N ALA A 176 2.19 12.19 -10.48
CA ALA A 176 1.66 13.41 -9.89
C ALA A 176 1.32 13.24 -8.40
N VAL A 177 0.68 12.13 -8.00
CA VAL A 177 0.41 11.83 -6.58
C VAL A 177 1.73 11.69 -5.79
N ALA A 178 2.71 10.94 -6.32
CA ALA A 178 3.99 10.74 -5.66
C ALA A 178 4.75 12.07 -5.47
N VAL A 179 4.72 12.94 -6.46
CA VAL A 179 5.32 14.30 -6.39
C VAL A 179 4.58 15.17 -5.38
N ALA A 180 3.25 15.16 -5.38
CA ALA A 180 2.45 15.94 -4.42
C ALA A 180 2.73 15.51 -2.98
N GLU A 181 2.76 14.22 -2.69
CA GLU A 181 3.12 13.69 -1.37
C GLU A 181 4.55 14.04 -0.96
N ALA A 182 5.50 13.96 -1.88
CA ALA A 182 6.89 14.31 -1.62
C ALA A 182 7.06 15.81 -1.30
N LEU A 183 6.38 16.68 -2.04
CA LEU A 183 6.42 18.12 -1.82
C LEU A 183 5.70 18.53 -0.52
N ARG A 184 4.60 17.87 -0.17
CA ARG A 184 3.86 18.13 1.07
C ARG A 184 4.67 17.73 2.31
N ALA A 185 5.44 16.65 2.23
CA ALA A 185 6.25 16.17 3.35
C ALA A 185 7.39 17.14 3.74
N HIS A 186 7.73 18.07 2.87
CA HIS A 186 8.86 19.00 3.06
C HIS A 186 8.44 20.44 2.72
N PRO A 187 8.01 21.21 3.74
CA PRO A 187 7.62 22.61 3.56
C PRO A 187 8.82 23.47 3.09
N THR A 188 8.53 24.58 2.42
CA THR A 188 9.57 25.48 1.87
C THR A 188 10.44 26.15 2.95
N THR A 189 9.98 26.13 4.20
CA THR A 189 10.72 26.64 5.37
C THR A 189 11.79 25.67 5.87
N GLU A 190 11.79 24.41 5.41
CA GLU A 190 12.81 23.43 5.78
C GLU A 190 14.16 23.74 5.08
N GLN A 191 15.27 23.45 5.77
CA GLN A 191 16.59 23.56 5.16
C GLN A 191 16.74 22.55 4.00
N SER A 192 16.91 23.03 2.77
CA SER A 192 17.02 22.24 1.55
C SER A 192 15.78 21.36 1.26
N PRO A 193 14.58 21.95 1.08
CA PRO A 193 13.33 21.19 0.90
C PRO A 193 13.33 20.31 -0.34
N LEU A 194 14.07 20.69 -1.40
CA LEU A 194 14.18 19.90 -2.63
C LEU A 194 14.89 18.57 -2.41
N ILE A 195 15.94 18.53 -1.57
CA ILE A 195 16.64 17.27 -1.24
C ILE A 195 15.70 16.37 -0.44
N GLY A 196 15.01 16.92 0.56
CA GLY A 196 14.01 16.17 1.33
C GLY A 196 12.90 15.61 0.46
N SER A 197 12.32 16.44 -0.41
CA SER A 197 11.28 16.02 -1.36
C SER A 197 11.80 14.95 -2.34
N GLY A 198 13.03 15.08 -2.85
CA GLY A 198 13.65 14.09 -3.72
C GLY A 198 13.84 12.73 -3.03
N LEU A 199 14.34 12.71 -1.79
CA LEU A 199 14.45 11.49 -0.99
C LEU A 199 13.09 10.84 -0.75
N THR A 200 12.07 11.64 -0.42
CA THR A 200 10.70 11.14 -0.18
C THR A 200 10.09 10.62 -1.47
N LEU A 201 10.27 11.29 -2.61
CA LEU A 201 9.77 10.84 -3.90
C LEU A 201 10.35 9.47 -4.27
N VAL A 202 11.67 9.29 -4.17
CA VAL A 202 12.32 8.00 -4.43
C VAL A 202 11.81 6.95 -3.44
N HIS A 203 11.73 7.28 -2.15
CA HIS A 203 11.27 6.37 -1.10
C HIS A 203 9.85 5.85 -1.35
N VAL A 204 8.89 6.76 -1.57
CA VAL A 204 7.47 6.42 -1.80
C VAL A 204 7.31 5.62 -3.08
N THR A 205 7.98 6.01 -4.16
CA THR A 205 7.93 5.29 -5.43
C THR A 205 8.47 3.86 -5.29
N CYS A 206 9.67 3.70 -4.71
CA CYS A 206 10.26 2.38 -4.49
C CYS A 206 9.39 1.51 -3.56
N ALA A 207 8.83 2.09 -2.50
CA ALA A 207 7.95 1.37 -1.58
C ALA A 207 6.65 0.91 -2.27
N ALA A 208 6.04 1.76 -3.10
CA ALA A 208 4.84 1.42 -3.86
C ALA A 208 5.09 0.29 -4.88
N LEU A 209 6.21 0.36 -5.61
CA LEU A 209 6.61 -0.69 -6.55
C LEU A 209 6.93 -2.00 -5.84
N TRP A 210 7.57 -1.94 -4.67
CA TRP A 210 7.90 -3.13 -3.88
C TRP A 210 6.65 -3.78 -3.28
N ALA A 211 5.85 -3.05 -2.50
CA ALA A 211 4.66 -3.60 -1.83
C ALA A 211 3.58 -4.01 -2.84
N GLY A 212 3.23 -3.12 -3.75
CA GLY A 212 2.23 -3.37 -4.78
C GLY A 212 2.68 -4.42 -5.79
N GLY A 213 3.97 -4.40 -6.15
CA GLY A 213 4.57 -5.39 -7.04
C GLY A 213 4.47 -6.80 -6.49
N LEU A 214 4.82 -7.02 -5.22
CA LEU A 214 4.67 -8.34 -4.60
C LEU A 214 3.22 -8.82 -4.60
N LEU A 215 2.29 -7.95 -4.22
CA LEU A 215 0.86 -8.26 -4.24
C LEU A 215 0.41 -8.73 -5.63
N TYR A 216 0.79 -8.00 -6.68
CA TYR A 216 0.36 -8.33 -8.04
C TYR A 216 1.09 -9.55 -8.62
N VAL A 217 2.38 -9.74 -8.32
CA VAL A 217 3.12 -10.97 -8.66
C VAL A 217 2.43 -12.19 -8.08
N LEU A 218 2.05 -12.17 -6.80
CA LEU A 218 1.38 -13.32 -6.18
C LEU A 218 0.00 -13.59 -6.78
N ARG A 219 -0.73 -12.54 -7.17
CA ARG A 219 -1.99 -12.71 -7.90
C ARG A 219 -1.77 -13.35 -9.28
N THR A 220 -0.72 -12.93 -9.98
CA THR A 220 -0.35 -13.49 -11.28
C THR A 220 0.09 -14.95 -11.16
N LEU A 221 0.95 -15.26 -10.20
CA LEU A 221 1.36 -16.64 -9.89
C LEU A 221 0.16 -17.54 -9.56
N HIS A 222 -0.79 -17.03 -8.78
CA HIS A 222 -2.00 -17.76 -8.46
C HIS A 222 -2.85 -18.05 -9.71
N ARG A 223 -2.88 -17.11 -10.66
CA ARG A 223 -3.61 -17.28 -11.93
C ARG A 223 -2.90 -18.27 -12.86
N TRP A 224 -1.58 -18.15 -12.97
CA TRP A 224 -0.76 -18.97 -13.89
C TRP A 224 -0.37 -20.33 -13.33
N ARG A 225 -0.68 -20.65 -12.08
CA ARG A 225 -0.23 -21.88 -11.40
C ARG A 225 -0.50 -23.18 -12.14
N ASN A 226 -1.58 -23.25 -12.95
CA ASN A 226 -1.99 -24.45 -13.67
C ASN A 226 -1.72 -24.35 -15.18
N THR A 227 -1.56 -23.14 -15.73
CA THR A 227 -1.43 -22.90 -17.18
C THR A 227 0.01 -22.61 -17.59
N ALA A 228 0.78 -21.93 -16.76
CA ALA A 228 2.12 -21.45 -17.06
C ALA A 228 2.98 -21.35 -15.79
N PRO A 229 3.25 -22.47 -15.07
CA PRO A 229 3.99 -22.42 -13.80
C PRO A 229 5.46 -22.00 -13.98
N GLY A 230 6.10 -22.35 -15.09
CA GLY A 230 7.49 -21.97 -15.41
C GLY A 230 7.65 -20.46 -15.58
N GLU A 231 6.76 -19.84 -16.34
CA GLU A 231 6.71 -18.39 -16.59
C GLU A 231 6.40 -17.63 -15.30
N GLY A 232 5.57 -18.22 -14.44
CA GLY A 232 5.31 -17.69 -13.08
C GLY A 232 6.59 -17.64 -12.23
N VAL A 233 7.36 -18.73 -12.22
CA VAL A 233 8.66 -18.78 -11.50
C VAL A 233 9.65 -17.77 -12.09
N ALA A 234 9.72 -17.65 -13.42
CA ALA A 234 10.58 -16.69 -14.10
C ALA A 234 10.20 -15.24 -13.72
N LEU A 235 8.90 -14.93 -13.70
CA LEU A 235 8.40 -13.61 -13.26
C LEU A 235 8.76 -13.32 -11.81
N LEU A 236 8.58 -14.29 -10.89
CA LEU A 236 8.94 -14.14 -9.49
C LEU A 236 10.46 -13.91 -9.33
N GLY A 237 11.28 -14.63 -10.07
CA GLY A 237 12.73 -14.46 -10.06
C GLY A 237 13.18 -13.08 -10.57
N LEU A 238 12.52 -12.58 -11.64
CA LEU A 238 12.77 -11.24 -12.15
C LEU A 238 12.36 -10.17 -11.14
N TYR A 239 11.16 -10.31 -10.57
CA TYR A 239 10.66 -9.40 -9.51
C TYR A 239 11.61 -9.40 -8.30
N ALA A 240 12.06 -10.56 -7.82
CA ALA A 240 12.92 -10.66 -6.64
C ALA A 240 14.27 -9.92 -6.82
N ARG A 241 14.83 -9.92 -8.03
CA ARG A 241 16.04 -9.15 -8.35
C ARG A 241 15.80 -7.65 -8.27
N VAL A 242 14.71 -7.17 -8.85
CA VAL A 242 14.36 -5.75 -8.80
C VAL A 242 13.96 -5.34 -7.38
N ALA A 243 13.21 -6.18 -6.66
CA ALA A 243 12.82 -5.93 -5.26
C ALA A 243 14.02 -5.72 -4.34
N ALA A 244 15.14 -6.41 -4.56
CA ALA A 244 16.37 -6.19 -3.80
C ALA A 244 16.94 -4.78 -4.01
N VAL A 245 16.91 -4.28 -5.25
CA VAL A 245 17.34 -2.90 -5.57
C VAL A 245 16.39 -1.87 -4.96
N LEU A 246 15.06 -2.12 -5.06
CA LEU A 246 14.05 -1.25 -4.45
C LEU A 246 14.24 -1.18 -2.93
N LEU A 247 14.48 -2.31 -2.26
CA LEU A 247 14.72 -2.35 -0.82
C LEU A 247 15.99 -1.58 -0.44
N ALA A 248 17.06 -1.72 -1.19
CA ALA A 248 18.28 -0.95 -0.97
C ALA A 248 18.03 0.57 -1.10
N ALA A 249 17.27 1.00 -2.13
CA ALA A 249 16.90 2.40 -2.32
C ALA A 249 15.99 2.91 -1.19
N ILE A 250 15.00 2.11 -0.74
CA ILE A 250 14.13 2.43 0.39
C ILE A 250 14.96 2.61 1.66
N THR A 251 15.91 1.72 1.91
CA THR A 251 16.78 1.79 3.10
C THR A 251 17.67 3.03 3.05
N ALA A 252 18.34 3.28 1.93
CA ALA A 252 19.22 4.45 1.77
C ALA A 252 18.45 5.77 1.93
N THR A 253 17.29 5.90 1.28
CA THR A 253 16.45 7.09 1.39
C THR A 253 15.83 7.25 2.79
N GLY A 254 15.46 6.13 3.43
CA GLY A 254 14.95 6.12 4.80
C GLY A 254 16.00 6.59 5.81
N VAL A 255 17.22 6.08 5.72
CA VAL A 255 18.34 6.52 6.57
C VAL A 255 18.65 8.00 6.32
N GLY A 256 18.77 8.42 5.06
CA GLY A 256 19.00 9.82 4.70
C GLY A 256 17.92 10.76 5.26
N SER A 257 16.64 10.39 5.15
CA SER A 257 15.52 11.17 5.69
C SER A 257 15.53 11.21 7.22
N THR A 258 15.90 10.11 7.88
CA THR A 258 15.99 10.04 9.35
C THR A 258 17.10 10.97 9.87
N LEU A 259 18.29 10.90 9.29
CA LEU A 259 19.43 11.75 9.68
C LEU A 259 19.18 13.25 9.42
N ARG A 260 18.33 13.56 8.45
CA ARG A 260 17.90 14.94 8.21
C ARG A 260 16.90 15.47 9.27
N ARG A 261 16.08 14.58 9.85
CA ARG A 261 15.05 14.92 10.84
C ARG A 261 15.53 14.81 12.28
N MET A 262 16.44 13.87 12.54
CA MET A 262 17.02 13.61 13.88
C MET A 262 18.53 13.79 13.81
N PRO A 263 19.13 14.69 14.64
CA PRO A 263 20.59 14.79 14.70
C PRO A 263 21.24 13.46 15.09
N PRO A 264 22.40 13.08 14.50
CA PRO A 264 23.02 11.77 14.76
C PRO A 264 23.28 11.47 16.24
N GLY A 265 23.62 12.50 17.05
CA GLY A 265 23.88 12.34 18.47
C GLY A 265 22.64 12.04 19.34
N THR A 266 21.43 12.29 18.83
CA THR A 266 20.17 12.12 19.59
C THR A 266 19.23 11.09 18.97
N VAL A 267 19.60 10.48 17.84
CA VAL A 267 18.73 9.53 17.12
C VAL A 267 18.25 8.40 18.03
N LEU A 268 19.17 7.76 18.76
CA LEU A 268 18.83 6.61 19.62
C LEU A 268 17.88 6.99 20.76
N ASP A 269 18.08 8.16 21.35
CA ASP A 269 17.19 8.68 22.40
C ASP A 269 15.81 9.01 21.82
N GLN A 270 15.76 9.75 20.71
CA GLN A 270 14.52 10.14 20.05
C GLN A 270 13.71 8.95 19.52
N LEU A 271 14.36 7.82 19.16
CA LEU A 271 13.65 6.61 18.75
C LEU A 271 12.76 6.02 19.86
N THR A 272 13.09 6.27 21.13
CA THR A 272 12.34 5.71 22.26
C THR A 272 11.50 6.74 22.99
N THR A 273 11.84 8.02 22.90
CA THR A 273 11.20 9.11 23.67
C THR A 273 10.14 9.88 22.90
N THR A 274 10.18 9.88 21.56
CA THR A 274 9.22 10.62 20.71
C THR A 274 8.22 9.67 20.03
N ALA A 275 7.01 10.16 19.76
CA ALA A 275 5.99 9.40 19.02
C ALA A 275 6.46 9.07 17.60
N TYR A 276 7.11 10.02 16.94
CA TYR A 276 7.72 9.80 15.62
C TYR A 276 8.79 8.71 15.67
N GLY A 277 9.70 8.77 16.63
CA GLY A 277 10.78 7.78 16.79
C GLY A 277 10.24 6.37 17.05
N ARG A 278 9.28 6.21 17.96
CA ARG A 278 8.64 4.91 18.23
C ARG A 278 7.95 4.32 17.01
N THR A 279 7.25 5.17 16.23
CA THR A 279 6.59 4.73 14.99
C THR A 279 7.63 4.36 13.93
N LEU A 280 8.73 5.11 13.84
CA LEU A 280 9.85 4.80 12.95
C LEU A 280 10.52 3.49 13.33
N LEU A 281 10.77 3.25 14.63
CA LEU A 281 11.34 2.00 15.13
C LEU A 281 10.44 0.81 14.79
N ALA A 282 9.14 0.91 15.03
CA ALA A 282 8.17 -0.10 14.63
C ALA A 282 8.21 -0.38 13.12
N LYS A 283 8.29 0.66 12.28
CA LYS A 283 8.42 0.52 10.83
C LYS A 283 9.72 -0.22 10.45
N VAL A 284 10.85 0.13 11.04
CA VAL A 284 12.15 -0.51 10.76
C VAL A 284 12.11 -1.99 11.12
N LEU A 285 11.56 -2.34 12.30
CA LEU A 285 11.41 -3.73 12.73
C LEU A 285 10.52 -4.55 11.79
N LEU A 286 9.41 -3.96 11.33
CA LEU A 286 8.51 -4.60 10.37
C LEU A 286 9.20 -4.80 9.01
N VAL A 287 9.93 -3.81 8.50
CA VAL A 287 10.69 -3.93 7.24
C VAL A 287 11.78 -5.00 7.38
N ALA A 288 12.47 -5.08 8.51
CA ALA A 288 13.45 -6.14 8.79
C ALA A 288 12.78 -7.52 8.79
N ALA A 289 11.59 -7.66 9.39
CA ALA A 289 10.81 -8.90 9.36
C ALA A 289 10.42 -9.31 7.93
N VAL A 290 9.96 -8.34 7.10
CA VAL A 290 9.66 -8.58 5.68
C VAL A 290 10.92 -9.04 4.93
N ALA A 291 12.05 -8.36 5.13
CA ALA A 291 13.32 -8.74 4.51
C ALA A 291 13.76 -10.17 4.92
N ALA A 292 13.60 -10.52 6.19
CA ALA A 292 13.89 -11.88 6.69
C ALA A 292 12.96 -12.92 6.05
N LEU A 293 11.67 -12.63 5.92
CA LEU A 293 10.70 -13.52 5.25
C LEU A 293 11.06 -13.69 3.75
N ALA A 294 11.43 -12.61 3.06
CA ALA A 294 11.85 -12.64 1.66
C ALA A 294 13.12 -13.48 1.46
N LEU A 295 14.13 -13.31 2.32
CA LEU A 295 15.34 -14.12 2.31
C LEU A 295 15.04 -15.60 2.59
N TRP A 296 14.18 -15.88 3.55
CA TRP A 296 13.74 -17.24 3.86
C TRP A 296 12.97 -17.88 2.70
N ALA A 297 12.05 -17.14 2.06
CA ALA A 297 11.35 -17.59 0.86
C ALA A 297 12.33 -17.90 -0.27
N ARG A 298 13.32 -17.02 -0.50
CA ARG A 298 14.37 -17.24 -1.51
C ARG A 298 15.22 -18.48 -1.21
N HIS A 299 15.62 -18.68 0.05
CA HIS A 299 16.38 -19.84 0.47
C HIS A 299 15.60 -21.14 0.26
N ARG A 300 14.29 -21.15 0.56
CA ARG A 300 13.41 -22.28 0.30
C ARG A 300 13.28 -22.59 -1.19
N LEU A 301 13.09 -21.56 -2.04
CA LEU A 301 13.03 -21.71 -3.50
C LEU A 301 14.26 -22.41 -4.07
N HIS A 302 15.46 -22.13 -3.53
CA HIS A 302 16.70 -22.78 -3.98
C HIS A 302 16.86 -24.23 -3.51
N ARG A 303 16.13 -24.68 -2.48
CA ARG A 303 16.27 -26.00 -1.87
C ARG A 303 15.08 -26.94 -2.09
N ALA A 304 13.92 -26.41 -2.46
CA ALA A 304 12.70 -27.21 -2.62
C ALA A 304 12.56 -27.72 -4.06
N PRO A 305 12.24 -29.02 -4.25
CA PRO A 305 11.94 -29.57 -5.56
C PRO A 305 10.63 -29.00 -6.16
N ASP A 306 9.75 -28.41 -5.34
CA ASP A 306 8.49 -27.80 -5.76
C ASP A 306 8.46 -26.30 -5.47
N PRO A 307 8.47 -25.42 -6.51
CA PRO A 307 8.39 -23.97 -6.37
C PRO A 307 7.14 -23.46 -5.64
N LEU A 308 6.05 -24.25 -5.62
CA LEU A 308 4.80 -23.86 -4.98
C LEU A 308 4.89 -23.83 -3.45
N THR A 309 5.91 -24.47 -2.84
CA THR A 309 6.14 -24.40 -1.39
C THR A 309 6.56 -23.00 -0.90
N ALA A 310 7.10 -22.16 -1.78
CA ALA A 310 7.45 -20.76 -1.50
C ALA A 310 6.23 -19.83 -1.36
N TYR A 311 5.03 -20.31 -1.71
CA TYR A 311 3.80 -19.51 -1.71
C TYR A 311 3.36 -19.08 -0.30
N SER A 312 3.64 -19.90 0.71
CA SER A 312 3.25 -19.62 2.11
C SER A 312 4.01 -18.41 2.71
N PRO A 313 5.36 -18.35 2.65
CA PRO A 313 6.09 -17.20 3.15
C PRO A 313 5.81 -15.91 2.37
N ALA A 314 5.60 -15.99 1.05
CA ALA A 314 5.29 -14.82 0.25
C ALA A 314 3.92 -14.18 0.60
N ARG A 315 2.94 -14.97 1.02
CA ARG A 315 1.67 -14.43 1.55
C ARG A 315 1.86 -13.71 2.87
N ALA A 316 2.64 -14.26 3.78
CA ALA A 316 2.96 -13.59 5.05
C ALA A 316 3.68 -12.26 4.79
N GLU A 317 4.57 -12.22 3.81
CA GLU A 317 5.27 -11.00 3.38
C GLU A 317 4.30 -9.90 2.94
N VAL A 318 3.29 -10.21 2.10
CA VAL A 318 2.26 -9.23 1.68
C VAL A 318 1.49 -8.68 2.87
N LEU A 319 1.17 -9.54 3.85
CA LEU A 319 0.42 -9.12 5.03
C LEU A 319 1.23 -8.14 5.88
N VAL A 320 2.49 -8.47 6.12
CA VAL A 320 3.39 -7.58 6.87
C VAL A 320 3.64 -6.29 6.11
N LEU A 321 3.74 -6.31 4.76
CA LEU A 321 3.82 -5.11 3.95
C LEU A 321 2.56 -4.22 4.06
N GLY A 322 1.37 -4.82 4.14
CA GLY A 322 0.15 -4.08 4.43
C GLY A 322 0.21 -3.34 5.78
N VAL A 323 0.74 -4.01 6.81
CA VAL A 323 1.02 -3.38 8.11
C VAL A 323 2.06 -2.27 8.00
N VAL A 324 3.13 -2.46 7.22
CA VAL A 324 4.14 -1.41 6.97
C VAL A 324 3.52 -0.18 6.31
N VAL A 325 2.60 -0.36 5.37
CA VAL A 325 1.87 0.76 4.74
C VAL A 325 1.05 1.53 5.78
N ALA A 326 0.31 0.82 6.65
CA ALA A 326 -0.49 1.45 7.70
C ALA A 326 0.39 2.18 8.74
N VAL A 327 1.50 1.58 9.19
CA VAL A 327 2.47 2.23 10.10
C VAL A 327 3.14 3.43 9.42
N SER A 328 3.40 3.36 8.12
CA SER A 328 3.93 4.51 7.36
C SER A 328 2.94 5.67 7.33
N ALA A 329 1.64 5.39 7.21
CA ALA A 329 0.61 6.41 7.29
C ALA A 329 0.51 7.04 8.69
N VAL A 330 0.63 6.24 9.76
CA VAL A 330 0.73 6.74 11.14
C VAL A 330 1.94 7.65 11.30
N LEU A 331 3.11 7.26 10.76
CA LEU A 331 4.32 8.08 10.83
C LEU A 331 4.15 9.47 10.19
N THR A 332 3.31 9.61 9.17
CA THR A 332 3.01 10.89 8.53
C THR A 332 1.93 11.71 9.27
N ALA A 333 1.24 11.11 10.23
CA ALA A 333 0.16 11.74 10.99
C ALA A 333 0.58 12.15 12.42
N VAL A 334 1.65 11.57 12.97
CA VAL A 334 2.20 11.94 14.27
C VAL A 334 3.10 13.19 14.19
N PRO A 335 3.28 13.96 15.29
CA PRO A 335 4.16 15.12 15.31
C PRO A 335 5.58 14.76 14.88
N VAL A 336 6.18 15.61 14.06
CA VAL A 336 7.59 15.48 13.67
C VAL A 336 8.45 16.01 14.83
N PRO A 337 9.58 15.35 15.21
CA PRO A 337 10.45 15.87 16.26
C PRO A 337 10.95 17.26 15.89
N ILE A 338 10.80 18.19 16.83
CA ILE A 338 11.28 19.56 16.68
C ILE A 338 12.81 19.53 16.82
N ARG A 339 13.52 20.09 15.85
CA ARG A 339 14.96 20.35 16.01
C ARG A 339 15.12 21.54 16.96
N TRP A 340 15.69 21.28 18.10
CA TRP A 340 16.18 22.32 19.00
C TRP A 340 17.57 22.75 18.61
#